data_6242b43e2e8f870dee654ffd3861dc43
#
_entry.id   6242b43e2e8f870dee654ffd3861dc43
#
_cell.length_a   1.000
_cell.length_b   1.000
_cell.length_c   1.000
_cell.angle_alpha   90.00
_cell.angle_beta   90.00
_cell.angle_gamma   90.00
#
_symmetry.space_group_name_H-M   'P 1'
#
loop_
_entity.id
_entity.type
_entity.pdbx_description
1 polymer ?
#
loop_
_entity_poly.entity_id
_entity_poly.type
_entity_poly.pdbx_seq_one_letter_code
_entity_poly.pdbx_strand_id
1 'polypeptide(L)'
;MDTDSSGTEQAPGTLPEERESGRPDRAPRAKVALVCTEFTMQAAFGLLILALNSARLGYETLIYFTFEGLHMIRPGKLGALRYFPTGGGLDEAEQTTEELREVMDRRNIHYPEDMLEMAHLEGVRFLACKTSADLFEL
;
A
#
# COMPACT_ATOMS: atom_id res chain seq x y z
N MET A 1 -2.12 61.62 -64.20
CA MET A 1 -2.13 60.24 -64.53
C MET A 1 -1.94 59.43 -63.28
N ASP A 2 -2.93 58.78 -63.06
CA ASP A 2 -3.39 58.07 -61.90
C ASP A 2 -2.44 56.97 -61.46
N THR A 3 -2.13 56.94 -60.19
CA THR A 3 -1.76 55.68 -59.51
C THR A 3 -2.28 55.75 -58.11
N ASP A 4 -3.36 55.07 -58.02
CA ASP A 4 -3.98 54.63 -56.80
C ASP A 4 -3.08 53.62 -56.08
N SER A 5 -2.72 53.88 -54.83
CA SER A 5 -2.04 52.95 -53.98
C SER A 5 -2.85 52.78 -52.72
N SER A 6 -3.76 51.86 -52.78
CA SER A 6 -4.50 51.37 -51.62
C SER A 6 -3.57 50.59 -50.73
N GLY A 7 -3.15 51.20 -49.63
CA GLY A 7 -2.47 50.53 -48.56
C GLY A 7 -3.44 49.63 -47.79
N THR A 8 -3.25 48.35 -47.90
CA THR A 8 -3.92 47.37 -47.06
C THR A 8 -3.24 47.32 -45.70
N GLU A 9 -3.91 47.95 -44.74
CA GLU A 9 -3.53 47.87 -43.33
C GLU A 9 -3.88 46.48 -42.78
N GLN A 10 -2.86 45.68 -42.58
CA GLN A 10 -3.03 44.40 -41.89
C GLN A 10 -3.16 44.67 -40.40
N ALA A 11 -4.30 44.25 -39.84
CA ALA A 11 -4.52 44.20 -38.40
C ALA A 11 -3.50 43.24 -37.74
N PRO A 12 -2.98 43.60 -36.54
CA PRO A 12 -2.07 42.71 -35.82
C PRO A 12 -2.76 41.42 -35.47
N GLY A 13 -2.15 40.31 -35.91
CA GLY A 13 -2.65 38.97 -35.64
C GLY A 13 -2.75 38.71 -34.14
N THR A 14 -3.90 38.33 -33.72
CA THR A 14 -4.15 37.71 -32.42
C THR A 14 -3.21 36.51 -32.28
N LEU A 15 -2.39 36.54 -31.23
CA LEU A 15 -1.59 35.39 -30.81
C LEU A 15 -2.55 34.20 -30.63
N PRO A 16 -2.17 33.00 -31.11
CA PRO A 16 -2.98 31.84 -30.85
C PRO A 16 -3.02 31.63 -29.33
N GLU A 17 -4.23 31.59 -28.80
CA GLU A 17 -4.45 31.11 -27.42
C GLU A 17 -3.71 29.80 -27.25
N GLU A 18 -2.71 29.80 -26.38
CA GLU A 18 -2.09 28.59 -25.89
C GLU A 18 -3.23 27.74 -25.31
N ARG A 19 -3.66 26.75 -26.09
CA ARG A 19 -4.47 25.69 -25.58
C ARG A 19 -3.66 25.10 -24.42
N GLU A 20 -4.09 25.35 -23.20
CA GLU A 20 -3.69 24.55 -22.07
C GLU A 20 -3.82 23.08 -22.50
N SER A 21 -2.68 22.51 -22.88
CA SER A 21 -2.59 21.08 -23.10
C SER A 21 -2.97 20.43 -21.81
N GLY A 22 -4.20 19.91 -21.78
CA GLY A 22 -4.71 19.18 -20.63
C GLY A 22 -3.63 18.22 -20.16
N ARG A 23 -3.38 18.24 -18.85
CA ARG A 23 -2.54 17.25 -18.20
C ARG A 23 -2.91 15.90 -18.77
N PRO A 24 -1.96 15.08 -19.22
CA PRO A 24 -2.28 13.77 -19.76
C PRO A 24 -3.17 13.09 -18.73
N ASP A 25 -4.35 12.68 -19.18
CA ASP A 25 -5.31 11.93 -18.38
C ASP A 25 -4.55 10.75 -17.79
N ARG A 26 -4.22 10.86 -16.50
CA ARG A 26 -3.34 9.88 -15.86
C ARG A 26 -4.16 8.60 -15.83
N ALA A 27 -3.78 7.63 -16.69
CA ALA A 27 -4.43 6.34 -16.75
C ALA A 27 -4.70 5.83 -15.33
N PRO A 28 -5.89 5.30 -15.04
CA PRO A 28 -6.24 4.86 -13.70
C PRO A 28 -5.14 3.90 -13.21
N ARG A 29 -4.52 4.20 -12.07
CA ARG A 29 -3.50 3.34 -11.49
C ARG A 29 -4.14 1.99 -11.20
N ALA A 30 -3.47 0.92 -11.59
CA ALA A 30 -3.91 -0.41 -11.19
C ALA A 30 -3.97 -0.49 -9.66
N LYS A 31 -4.98 -1.19 -9.16
CA LYS A 31 -5.26 -1.32 -7.73
C LYS A 31 -4.96 -2.73 -7.27
N VAL A 32 -4.37 -2.83 -6.09
CA VAL A 32 -4.12 -4.10 -5.42
C VAL A 32 -4.87 -4.10 -4.10
N ALA A 33 -5.76 -5.08 -3.93
CA ALA A 33 -6.46 -5.31 -2.67
C ALA A 33 -5.99 -6.63 -2.07
N LEU A 34 -5.48 -6.57 -0.85
CA LEU A 34 -5.05 -7.73 -0.08
C LEU A 34 -6.00 -7.95 1.08
N VAL A 35 -6.26 -9.20 1.43
CA VAL A 35 -7.13 -9.55 2.54
C VAL A 35 -6.32 -10.28 3.61
N CYS A 36 -6.38 -9.79 4.83
CA CYS A 36 -5.76 -10.39 6.00
C CYS A 36 -6.84 -11.02 6.88
N THR A 37 -6.84 -12.33 6.98
CA THR A 37 -7.81 -13.10 7.78
C THR A 37 -7.18 -13.74 9.01
N GLU A 38 -5.86 -13.83 9.07
CA GLU A 38 -5.14 -14.56 10.10
C GLU A 38 -4.19 -13.65 10.87
N PHE A 39 -3.89 -14.06 12.09
CA PHE A 39 -2.92 -13.40 12.96
C PHE A 39 -1.74 -14.34 13.22
N THR A 40 -0.97 -14.62 12.16
CA THR A 40 0.25 -15.43 12.21
C THR A 40 1.42 -14.71 11.56
N MET A 41 2.63 -15.07 11.93
CA MET A 41 3.82 -14.47 11.33
C MET A 41 3.93 -14.77 9.84
N GLN A 42 3.52 -15.98 9.41
CA GLN A 42 3.51 -16.36 7.99
C GLN A 42 2.59 -15.48 7.17
N ALA A 43 1.35 -15.29 7.66
CA ALA A 43 0.37 -14.44 7.01
C ALA A 43 0.83 -12.98 6.96
N ALA A 44 1.38 -12.48 8.06
CA ALA A 44 1.91 -11.11 8.15
C ALA A 44 3.03 -10.88 7.13
N PHE A 45 4.02 -11.74 7.06
CA PHE A 45 5.12 -11.60 6.11
C PHE A 45 4.65 -11.63 4.66
N GLY A 46 3.88 -12.64 4.29
CA GLY A 46 3.37 -12.75 2.92
C GLY A 46 2.58 -11.52 2.49
N LEU A 47 1.68 -11.07 3.36
CA LEU A 47 0.85 -9.90 3.13
C LEU A 47 1.68 -8.61 2.99
N LEU A 48 2.58 -8.37 3.94
CA LEU A 48 3.33 -7.11 4.00
C LEU A 48 4.38 -6.99 2.90
N ILE A 49 5.03 -8.11 2.53
CA ILE A 49 5.93 -8.15 1.37
C ILE A 49 5.17 -7.77 0.09
N LEU A 50 3.99 -8.36 -0.12
CA LEU A 50 3.17 -8.04 -1.29
C LEU A 50 2.69 -6.59 -1.27
N ALA A 51 2.22 -6.10 -0.12
CA ALA A 51 1.75 -4.72 0.02
C ALA A 51 2.85 -3.70 -0.28
N LEU A 52 4.03 -3.87 0.33
CA LEU A 52 5.17 -2.98 0.13
C LEU A 52 5.64 -2.98 -1.33
N ASN A 53 5.82 -4.16 -1.92
CA ASN A 53 6.25 -4.24 -3.32
C ASN A 53 5.22 -3.65 -4.27
N SER A 54 3.93 -3.88 -4.04
CA SER A 54 2.85 -3.29 -4.85
C SER A 54 2.86 -1.76 -4.76
N ALA A 55 2.98 -1.20 -3.57
CA ALA A 55 3.06 0.25 -3.37
C ALA A 55 4.30 0.85 -4.06
N ARG A 56 5.46 0.21 -3.92
CA ARG A 56 6.72 0.64 -4.56
C ARG A 56 6.68 0.58 -6.07
N LEU A 57 5.93 -0.35 -6.63
CA LEU A 57 5.66 -0.44 -8.07
C LEU A 57 4.64 0.60 -8.57
N GLY A 58 4.08 1.41 -7.67
CA GLY A 58 3.16 2.49 -8.01
C GLY A 58 1.68 2.07 -8.07
N TYR A 59 1.34 0.87 -7.60
CA TYR A 59 -0.06 0.47 -7.48
C TYR A 59 -0.74 1.17 -6.30
N GLU A 60 -2.01 1.51 -6.47
CA GLU A 60 -2.86 1.91 -5.34
C GLU A 60 -3.18 0.65 -4.51
N THR A 61 -2.53 0.53 -3.36
CA THR A 61 -2.57 -0.69 -2.55
C THR A 61 -3.40 -0.49 -1.28
N LEU A 62 -4.24 -1.46 -0.97
CA LEU A 62 -4.99 -1.50 0.28
C LEU A 62 -4.92 -2.90 0.90
N ILE A 63 -5.01 -2.94 2.22
CA ILE A 63 -5.17 -4.17 3.01
C ILE A 63 -6.49 -4.09 3.76
N TYR A 64 -7.31 -5.12 3.60
CA TYR A 64 -8.55 -5.32 4.33
C TYR A 64 -8.34 -6.34 5.43
N PHE A 65 -8.39 -5.88 6.68
CA PHE A 65 -8.23 -6.73 7.86
C PHE A 65 -9.59 -7.23 8.34
N THR A 66 -9.73 -8.54 8.47
CA THR A 66 -10.97 -9.19 8.89
C THR A 66 -10.65 -10.41 9.75
N PHE A 67 -11.61 -10.89 10.51
CA PHE A 67 -11.45 -11.98 11.48
C PHE A 67 -10.20 -11.76 12.38
N GLU A 68 -9.39 -12.81 12.58
CA GLU A 68 -8.16 -12.73 13.38
C GLU A 68 -7.16 -11.70 12.83
N GLY A 69 -7.20 -11.42 11.52
CA GLY A 69 -6.37 -10.40 10.89
C GLY A 69 -6.53 -8.99 11.47
N LEU A 70 -7.65 -8.69 12.15
CA LEU A 70 -7.85 -7.41 12.85
C LEU A 70 -6.81 -7.17 13.94
N HIS A 71 -6.26 -8.23 14.54
CA HIS A 71 -5.21 -8.10 15.55
C HIS A 71 -3.91 -7.51 15.00
N MET A 72 -3.70 -7.56 13.68
CA MET A 72 -2.54 -6.93 13.03
C MET A 72 -2.50 -5.41 13.21
N ILE A 73 -3.66 -4.77 13.29
CA ILE A 73 -3.80 -3.32 13.42
C ILE A 73 -4.21 -2.87 14.82
N ARG A 74 -4.31 -3.81 15.77
CA ARG A 74 -4.56 -3.47 17.17
C ARG A 74 -3.28 -3.02 17.86
N PRO A 75 -3.29 -1.88 18.54
CA PRO A 75 -2.12 -1.42 19.29
C PRO A 75 -1.59 -2.47 20.27
N GLY A 76 -0.28 -2.69 20.24
CA GLY A 76 0.41 -3.60 21.17
C GLY A 76 0.22 -5.10 20.92
N LYS A 77 -0.47 -5.50 19.84
CA LYS A 77 -0.70 -6.91 19.54
C LYS A 77 0.35 -7.56 18.64
N LEU A 78 1.01 -6.80 17.79
CA LEU A 78 1.97 -7.35 16.81
C LEU A 78 3.13 -8.15 17.45
N GLY A 79 3.57 -7.79 18.63
CA GLY A 79 4.59 -8.56 19.37
C GLY A 79 4.14 -9.99 19.75
N ALA A 80 2.83 -10.26 19.71
CA ALA A 80 2.26 -11.58 19.98
C ALA A 80 2.19 -12.48 18.73
N LEU A 81 2.59 -11.98 17.55
CA LEU A 81 2.68 -12.81 16.34
C LEU A 81 3.59 -14.02 16.56
N ARG A 82 3.11 -15.19 16.13
CA ARG A 82 3.86 -16.45 16.19
C ARG A 82 3.90 -17.11 14.81
N TYR A 83 5.01 -17.75 14.54
CA TYR A 83 5.14 -18.65 13.41
C TYR A 83 4.68 -20.04 13.84
N PHE A 84 3.72 -20.60 13.12
CA PHE A 84 3.20 -21.94 13.40
C PHE A 84 3.77 -22.96 12.40
N PRO A 85 4.73 -23.81 12.80
CA PRO A 85 5.20 -24.89 11.96
C PRO A 85 4.05 -25.82 11.60
N THR A 86 4.10 -26.44 10.43
CA THR A 86 3.08 -27.40 10.01
C THR A 86 3.01 -28.57 10.99
N GLY A 87 1.86 -28.76 11.63
CA GLY A 87 1.64 -29.81 12.62
C GLY A 87 2.19 -29.54 14.01
N GLY A 88 2.81 -28.37 14.22
CA GLY A 88 3.36 -27.96 15.52
C GLY A 88 2.29 -27.38 16.47
N GLY A 89 2.56 -27.51 17.76
CA GLY A 89 1.78 -26.91 18.84
C GLY A 89 2.23 -25.48 19.19
N LEU A 90 1.64 -24.93 20.25
CA LEU A 90 1.95 -23.56 20.70
C LEU A 90 3.40 -23.42 21.18
N ASP A 91 3.89 -24.39 21.96
CA ASP A 91 5.26 -24.36 22.49
C ASP A 91 6.30 -24.37 21.37
N GLU A 92 6.07 -25.19 20.33
CA GLU A 92 6.91 -25.23 19.13
C GLU A 92 6.83 -23.93 18.33
N ALA A 93 5.64 -23.31 18.26
CA ALA A 93 5.45 -22.02 17.61
C ALA A 93 6.22 -20.90 18.33
N GLU A 94 6.27 -20.91 19.65
CA GLU A 94 7.03 -19.92 20.44
C GLU A 94 8.53 -20.08 20.18
N GLN A 95 9.07 -21.29 20.27
CA GLN A 95 10.48 -21.57 20.00
C GLN A 95 10.86 -21.21 18.57
N THR A 96 10.09 -21.64 17.58
CA THR A 96 10.37 -21.32 16.17
C THR A 96 10.30 -19.83 15.89
N THR A 97 9.37 -19.12 16.53
CA THR A 97 9.26 -17.67 16.38
C THR A 97 10.49 -16.96 16.90
N GLU A 98 11.01 -17.38 18.05
CA GLU A 98 12.23 -16.81 18.64
C GLU A 98 13.46 -17.06 17.74
N GLU A 99 13.63 -18.30 17.27
CA GLU A 99 14.69 -18.66 16.32
C GLU A 99 14.63 -17.86 15.02
N LEU A 100 13.42 -17.63 14.48
CA LEU A 100 13.23 -16.80 13.29
C LEU A 100 13.56 -15.32 13.55
N ARG A 101 13.20 -14.77 14.71
CA ARG A 101 13.56 -13.39 15.08
C ARG A 101 15.08 -13.23 15.16
N GLU A 102 15.80 -14.19 15.71
CA GLU A 102 17.27 -14.18 15.68
C GLU A 102 17.85 -14.22 14.25
N VAL A 103 17.23 -14.99 13.35
CA VAL A 103 17.63 -15.00 11.93
C VAL A 103 17.37 -13.66 11.28
N MET A 104 16.23 -13.03 11.58
CA MET A 104 15.88 -11.71 11.06
C MET A 104 16.91 -10.67 11.49
N ASP A 105 17.32 -10.67 12.75
CA ASP A 105 18.35 -9.78 13.27
C ASP A 105 19.69 -9.97 12.55
N ARG A 106 20.14 -11.23 12.43
CA ARG A 106 21.39 -11.54 11.74
C ARG A 106 21.39 -11.19 10.25
N ARG A 107 20.23 -11.20 9.62
CA ARG A 107 20.05 -10.96 8.18
C ARG A 107 19.56 -9.55 7.85
N ASN A 108 19.34 -8.70 8.86
CA ASN A 108 18.74 -7.37 8.73
C ASN A 108 17.39 -7.42 7.98
N ILE A 109 16.56 -8.41 8.33
CA ILE A 109 15.19 -8.52 7.84
C ILE A 109 14.28 -7.78 8.81
N HIS A 110 13.45 -6.88 8.28
CA HIS A 110 12.50 -6.14 9.09
C HIS A 110 11.47 -7.07 9.74
N TYR A 111 11.11 -6.77 10.98
CA TYR A 111 10.01 -7.43 11.65
C TYR A 111 8.67 -7.04 11.02
N PRO A 112 7.62 -7.88 11.15
CA PRO A 112 6.28 -7.51 10.67
C PRO A 112 5.78 -6.17 11.21
N GLU A 113 6.14 -5.82 12.44
CA GLU A 113 5.83 -4.54 13.08
C GLU A 113 6.37 -3.37 12.26
N ASP A 114 7.66 -3.42 11.92
CA ASP A 114 8.32 -2.38 11.13
C ASP A 114 7.76 -2.34 9.70
N MET A 115 7.51 -3.52 9.12
CA MET A 115 6.96 -3.62 7.76
C MET A 115 5.55 -3.04 7.67
N LEU A 116 4.73 -3.19 8.71
CA LEU A 116 3.39 -2.61 8.75
C LEU A 116 3.47 -1.08 8.78
N GLU A 117 4.36 -0.53 9.60
CA GLU A 117 4.61 0.92 9.64
C GLU A 117 5.14 1.43 8.30
N MET A 118 6.11 0.74 7.70
CA MET A 118 6.64 1.07 6.38
C MET A 118 5.53 1.08 5.32
N ALA A 119 4.65 0.07 5.32
CA ALA A 119 3.53 0.00 4.39
C ALA A 119 2.59 1.20 4.54
N HIS A 120 2.29 1.59 5.77
CA HIS A 120 1.47 2.77 6.05
C HIS A 120 2.16 4.05 5.53
N LEU A 121 3.45 4.24 5.81
CA LEU A 121 4.23 5.39 5.37
C LEU A 121 4.36 5.45 3.83
N GLU A 122 4.38 4.32 3.15
CA GLU A 122 4.39 4.24 1.68
C GLU A 122 3.01 4.39 1.04
N GLY A 123 1.98 4.68 1.83
CA GLY A 123 0.64 5.01 1.34
C GLY A 123 -0.28 3.81 1.17
N VAL A 124 0.06 2.63 1.69
CA VAL A 124 -0.86 1.50 1.74
C VAL A 124 -2.03 1.83 2.66
N ARG A 125 -3.25 1.68 2.17
CA ARG A 125 -4.46 1.95 2.94
C ARG A 125 -4.85 0.73 3.76
N PHE A 126 -5.21 0.96 5.02
CA PHE A 126 -5.69 -0.07 5.93
C PHE A 126 -7.19 0.09 6.14
N LEU A 127 -7.94 -0.99 5.94
CA LEU A 127 -9.37 -1.05 6.16
C LEU A 127 -9.67 -2.16 7.16
N ALA A 128 -10.50 -1.84 8.15
CA ALA A 128 -10.96 -2.81 9.15
C ALA A 128 -12.38 -3.26 8.85
N CYS A 129 -12.63 -4.56 8.96
CA CYS A 129 -13.96 -5.13 8.85
C CYS A 129 -14.80 -4.81 10.09
N LYS A 130 -15.80 -3.95 9.94
CA LYS A 130 -16.69 -3.60 11.07
C LYS A 130 -17.41 -4.83 11.65
N THR A 131 -17.92 -5.72 10.79
CA THR A 131 -18.62 -6.92 11.23
C THR A 131 -17.73 -7.83 12.08
N SER A 132 -16.46 -8.01 11.68
CA SER A 132 -15.52 -8.80 12.48
C SER A 132 -15.13 -8.08 13.78
N ALA A 133 -14.99 -6.77 13.74
CA ALA A 133 -14.73 -5.98 14.96
C ALA A 133 -15.88 -6.12 15.97
N ASP A 134 -17.12 -6.02 15.50
CA ASP A 134 -18.30 -6.22 16.34
C ASP A 134 -18.39 -7.67 16.88
N LEU A 135 -18.05 -8.68 16.05
CA LEU A 135 -18.05 -10.08 16.45
C LEU A 135 -17.04 -10.39 17.57
N PHE A 136 -15.88 -9.77 17.52
CA PHE A 136 -14.82 -9.96 18.51
C PHE A 136 -14.84 -8.91 19.63
N GLU A 137 -15.83 -8.04 19.66
CA GLU A 137 -15.99 -6.96 20.66
C GLU A 137 -14.74 -6.05 20.73
N LEU A 138 -14.22 -5.65 19.57
CA LEU A 138 -13.00 -4.84 19.42
C LEU A 138 -13.29 -3.34 19.24
#